data_c12769fcdd84ee03059da4846746eaf0
#
_entry.id   c12769fcdd84ee03059da4846746eaf0
#
_cell.length_a   1.000
_cell.length_b   1.000
_cell.length_c   1.000
_cell.angle_alpha   90.00
_cell.angle_beta   90.00
_cell.angle_gamma   90.00
#
_symmetry.space_group_name_H-M   'P 1'
#
loop_
_entity.id
_entity.type
_entity.pdbx_description
1 polymer ?
#
loop_
_entity_poly.entity_id
_entity_poly.type
_entity_poly.pdbx_seq_one_letter_code
_entity_poly.pdbx_strand_id
1 'polypeptide(L)'
;MRKLTFLLTFFMLLGSVHLQAKEYAIKDIPMVHLQNRTRYVSNPDGILSSTAVTTMDSILYALEQKTGIQTLVVAVTGIEGGDCFDFAHRLGQETGVGQKERDNGLVILLSTDERCVQFATGRSEEHTS
;
A
#
# COMPACT_ATOMS: atom_id res chain seq x y z
N MET A 1 -40.74 -27.07 -12.23
CA MET A 1 -39.46 -27.69 -12.46
C MET A 1 -38.53 -26.86 -13.25
N ARG A 2 -38.95 -26.33 -14.35
CA ARG A 2 -38.06 -25.52 -15.14
C ARG A 2 -37.60 -24.29 -14.37
N LYS A 3 -38.49 -23.70 -13.62
CA LYS A 3 -38.14 -22.51 -12.85
C LYS A 3 -37.10 -22.80 -11.81
N LEU A 4 -37.17 -23.95 -11.22
CA LEU A 4 -36.23 -24.33 -10.21
C LEU A 4 -34.86 -24.54 -10.81
N THR A 5 -34.79 -25.19 -11.96
CA THR A 5 -33.53 -25.43 -12.63
C THR A 5 -32.89 -24.11 -13.05
N PHE A 6 -33.70 -23.21 -13.54
CA PHE A 6 -33.22 -21.91 -13.97
C PHE A 6 -32.67 -21.12 -12.82
N LEU A 7 -33.36 -21.18 -11.71
CA LEU A 7 -32.94 -20.48 -10.51
C LEU A 7 -31.61 -21.01 -10.00
N LEU A 8 -31.45 -22.31 -10.04
CA LEU A 8 -30.25 -22.94 -9.60
C LEU A 8 -29.07 -22.53 -10.49
N THR A 9 -29.27 -22.49 -11.78
CA THR A 9 -28.24 -22.10 -12.70
C THR A 9 -27.84 -20.64 -12.49
N PHE A 10 -28.82 -19.80 -12.25
CA PHE A 10 -28.56 -18.39 -12.00
C PHE A 10 -27.76 -18.22 -10.72
N PHE A 11 -28.09 -18.98 -9.70
CA PHE A 11 -27.39 -18.92 -8.44
C PHE A 11 -25.94 -19.37 -8.61
N MET A 12 -25.71 -20.36 -9.41
CA MET A 12 -24.35 -20.84 -9.64
C MET A 12 -23.52 -19.81 -10.39
N LEU A 13 -24.15 -19.11 -11.32
CA LEU A 13 -23.47 -18.07 -12.04
C LEU A 13 -23.04 -16.94 -11.10
N LEU A 14 -23.90 -16.56 -10.18
CA LEU A 14 -23.57 -15.57 -9.19
C LEU A 14 -22.45 -16.05 -8.30
N GLY A 15 -22.47 -17.31 -7.97
CA GLY A 15 -21.46 -17.87 -7.10
C GLY A 15 -20.10 -17.91 -7.72
N SER A 16 -20.03 -17.85 -9.04
CA SER A 16 -18.72 -17.88 -9.68
C SER A 16 -18.11 -16.48 -9.83
N VAL A 17 -18.91 -15.45 -9.62
CA VAL A 17 -18.39 -14.10 -9.65
C VAL A 17 -17.94 -13.77 -8.26
N HIS A 18 -16.70 -14.03 -7.96
CA HIS A 18 -16.29 -13.76 -6.62
C HIS A 18 -15.02 -13.00 -6.59
N LEU A 19 -14.59 -12.78 -5.43
CA LEU A 19 -13.59 -11.87 -5.17
C LEU A 19 -12.29 -12.35 -5.59
N GLN A 20 -11.60 -11.57 -6.33
CA GLN A 20 -10.22 -11.82 -6.57
C GLN A 20 -9.45 -10.83 -5.76
N ALA A 21 -8.31 -11.24 -5.27
CA ALA A 21 -7.46 -10.33 -4.56
C ALA A 21 -7.11 -9.20 -5.48
N LYS A 22 -7.23 -7.99 -4.99
CA LYS A 22 -6.92 -6.83 -5.78
C LYS A 22 -5.43 -6.63 -5.85
N GLU A 23 -4.93 -6.43 -7.06
CA GLU A 23 -3.52 -6.14 -7.25
C GLU A 23 -3.41 -4.67 -7.60
N TYR A 24 -2.58 -3.98 -6.86
CA TYR A 24 -2.40 -2.55 -7.03
C TYR A 24 -1.21 -2.25 -7.91
N ALA A 25 -1.40 -1.37 -8.88
CA ALA A 25 -0.29 -0.70 -9.53
C ALA A 25 0.08 0.50 -8.68
N ILE A 26 1.25 1.05 -8.90
CA ILE A 26 1.70 2.19 -8.10
C ILE A 26 0.73 3.34 -8.20
N LYS A 27 0.21 3.60 -9.39
CA LYS A 27 -0.72 4.71 -9.58
C LYS A 27 -2.03 4.53 -8.83
N ASP A 28 -2.34 3.31 -8.41
CA ASP A 28 -3.59 3.04 -7.72
C ASP A 28 -3.50 3.21 -6.21
N ILE A 29 -2.31 3.44 -5.70
CA ILE A 29 -2.10 3.57 -4.26
C ILE A 29 -2.53 4.97 -3.83
N PRO A 30 -3.44 5.07 -2.84
CA PRO A 30 -3.84 6.40 -2.36
C PRO A 30 -2.66 7.12 -1.71
N MET A 31 -2.36 8.31 -2.18
CA MET A 31 -1.26 9.09 -1.66
C MET A 31 -1.75 9.97 -0.54
N VAL A 32 -1.91 9.38 0.63
CA VAL A 32 -2.50 10.07 1.77
C VAL A 32 -1.69 11.27 2.22
N HIS A 33 -0.36 11.19 2.09
CA HIS A 33 0.48 12.29 2.52
C HIS A 33 0.31 13.54 1.67
N LEU A 34 -0.20 13.40 0.46
CA LEU A 34 -0.49 14.56 -0.37
C LEU A 34 -1.80 15.21 -0.02
N GLN A 35 -2.69 14.46 0.64
CA GLN A 35 -3.98 14.96 1.04
C GLN A 35 -3.96 15.57 2.43
N ASN A 36 -3.14 15.00 3.31
CA ASN A 36 -3.08 15.45 4.67
C ASN A 36 -1.67 15.15 5.20
N ARG A 37 -0.97 16.20 5.59
CA ARG A 37 0.43 16.07 5.98
C ARG A 37 0.65 15.35 7.29
N THR A 38 -0.41 15.03 8.00
CA THR A 38 -0.28 14.25 9.22
C THR A 38 -0.65 12.79 8.99
N ARG A 39 -0.84 12.37 7.75
CA ARG A 39 -1.19 11.00 7.43
C ARG A 39 -0.08 10.35 6.65
N TYR A 40 0.25 9.14 7.05
CA TYR A 40 1.40 8.43 6.50
C TYR A 40 1.05 7.03 6.01
N VAL A 41 -0.14 6.53 6.35
CA VAL A 41 -0.50 5.15 6.09
C VAL A 41 -1.59 5.06 5.03
N SER A 42 -1.27 4.42 3.92
CA SER A 42 -2.24 4.12 2.87
C SER A 42 -2.74 2.69 3.10
N ASN A 43 -4.02 2.57 3.43
CA ASN A 43 -4.61 1.29 3.86
C ASN A 43 -5.96 1.10 3.18
N PRO A 44 -5.97 1.05 1.83
CA PRO A 44 -7.24 1.04 1.10
C PRO A 44 -8.07 -0.20 1.32
N ASP A 45 -7.45 -1.32 1.68
CA ASP A 45 -8.18 -2.56 1.87
C ASP A 45 -8.53 -2.86 3.32
N GLY A 46 -8.20 -1.95 4.22
CA GLY A 46 -8.54 -2.15 5.62
C GLY A 46 -7.76 -3.27 6.28
N ILE A 47 -6.56 -3.54 5.80
CA ILE A 47 -5.72 -4.59 6.37
C ILE A 47 -5.34 -4.23 7.80
N LEU A 48 -5.01 -2.98 8.03
CA LEU A 48 -4.68 -2.49 9.36
C LEU A 48 -5.94 -1.90 9.97
N SER A 49 -6.10 -2.05 11.27
CA SER A 49 -7.24 -1.46 11.96
C SER A 49 -7.11 0.07 11.99
N SER A 50 -8.22 0.74 12.18
CA SER A 50 -8.19 2.19 12.25
C SER A 50 -7.36 2.68 13.44
N THR A 51 -7.38 1.94 14.54
CA THR A 51 -6.55 2.26 15.68
C THR A 51 -5.06 2.14 15.34
N ALA A 52 -4.70 1.08 14.63
CA ALA A 52 -3.31 0.91 14.22
C ALA A 52 -2.88 2.03 13.30
N VAL A 53 -3.73 2.41 12.34
CA VAL A 53 -3.41 3.49 11.42
C VAL A 53 -3.18 4.79 12.17
N THR A 54 -4.08 5.12 13.08
CA THR A 54 -3.97 6.35 13.86
C THR A 54 -2.69 6.36 14.69
N THR A 55 -2.38 5.24 15.31
CA THR A 55 -1.16 5.14 16.11
C THR A 55 0.08 5.31 15.25
N MET A 56 0.10 4.66 14.10
CA MET A 56 1.23 4.77 13.19
C MET A 56 1.38 6.19 12.66
N ASP A 57 0.28 6.82 12.31
CA ASP A 57 0.33 8.21 11.84
C ASP A 57 0.96 9.11 12.90
N SER A 58 0.59 8.93 14.15
CA SER A 58 1.15 9.74 15.25
C SER A 58 2.64 9.52 15.42
N ILE A 59 3.05 8.27 15.38
CA ILE A 59 4.46 7.94 15.54
C ILE A 59 5.27 8.50 14.39
N LEU A 60 4.76 8.35 13.18
CA LEU A 60 5.49 8.78 12.00
C LEU A 60 5.51 10.30 11.87
N TYR A 61 4.48 10.97 12.35
CA TYR A 61 4.48 12.41 12.41
C TYR A 61 5.56 12.89 13.35
N ALA A 62 5.65 12.28 14.54
CA ALA A 62 6.67 12.65 15.49
C ALA A 62 8.08 12.39 14.93
N LEU A 63 8.24 11.30 14.21
CA LEU A 63 9.51 10.98 13.59
C LEU A 63 9.91 12.06 12.59
N GLU A 64 8.98 12.47 11.76
CA GLU A 64 9.27 13.49 10.77
C GLU A 64 9.62 14.82 11.43
N GLN A 65 8.91 15.17 12.51
CA GLN A 65 9.20 16.40 13.20
C GLN A 65 10.60 16.40 13.83
N LYS A 66 11.04 15.24 14.29
CA LYS A 66 12.34 15.14 14.92
C LYS A 66 13.48 14.99 13.95
N THR A 67 13.27 14.25 12.88
CA THR A 67 14.39 13.84 12.03
C THR A 67 14.29 14.32 10.61
N GLY A 68 13.13 14.80 10.20
CA GLY A 68 12.90 15.17 8.81
C GLY A 68 12.62 13.97 7.90
N ILE A 69 12.57 12.76 8.45
CA ILE A 69 12.30 11.58 7.62
C ILE A 69 10.82 11.51 7.33
N GLN A 70 10.49 11.49 6.05
CA GLN A 70 9.11 11.37 5.59
C GLN A 70 8.86 9.91 5.23
N THR A 71 7.83 9.32 5.81
CA THR A 71 7.54 7.90 5.63
C THR A 71 6.21 7.72 4.92
N LEU A 72 6.14 6.75 4.04
CA LEU A 72 4.90 6.29 3.43
C LEU A 72 4.74 4.82 3.73
N VAL A 73 3.66 4.45 4.40
CA VAL A 73 3.34 3.05 4.68
C VAL A 73 2.20 2.66 3.76
N VAL A 74 2.38 1.58 3.02
CA VAL A 74 1.37 1.08 2.09
C VAL A 74 1.02 -0.35 2.51
N ALA A 75 -0.24 -0.56 2.90
CA ALA A 75 -0.72 -1.87 3.30
C ALA A 75 -1.83 -2.29 2.33
N VAL A 76 -1.55 -3.30 1.53
CA VAL A 76 -2.47 -3.72 0.46
C VAL A 76 -2.55 -5.24 0.42
N THR A 77 -3.56 -5.75 -0.27
CA THR A 77 -3.71 -7.20 -0.41
C THR A 77 -2.75 -7.77 -1.43
N GLY A 78 -2.47 -7.06 -2.50
CA GLY A 78 -1.57 -7.55 -3.52
C GLY A 78 -0.99 -6.44 -4.35
N ILE A 79 0.12 -6.70 -5.00
CA ILE A 79 0.79 -5.72 -5.84
C ILE A 79 0.99 -6.29 -7.24
N GLU A 80 0.94 -5.41 -8.20
CA GLU A 80 1.14 -5.79 -9.59
C GLU A 80 2.57 -6.30 -9.75
N GLY A 81 2.72 -7.45 -10.37
CA GLY A 81 4.02 -8.07 -10.59
C GLY A 81 4.53 -8.93 -9.45
N GLY A 82 4.00 -8.74 -8.26
CA GLY A 82 4.34 -9.59 -7.11
C GLY A 82 5.75 -9.44 -6.56
N ASP A 83 6.52 -8.48 -7.04
CA ASP A 83 7.89 -8.28 -6.56
C ASP A 83 7.90 -7.12 -5.57
N CYS A 84 7.95 -7.48 -4.29
CA CYS A 84 7.85 -6.48 -3.22
C CYS A 84 9.01 -5.51 -3.22
N PHE A 85 10.20 -6.01 -3.49
CA PHE A 85 11.39 -5.16 -3.50
C PHE A 85 11.27 -4.09 -4.58
N ASP A 86 10.96 -4.52 -5.79
CA ASP A 86 10.83 -3.61 -6.91
C ASP A 86 9.71 -2.61 -6.69
N PHE A 87 8.57 -3.11 -6.21
CA PHE A 87 7.41 -2.26 -6.01
C PHE A 87 7.69 -1.18 -4.97
N ALA A 88 8.32 -1.58 -3.85
CA ALA A 88 8.63 -0.61 -2.79
C ALA A 88 9.62 0.45 -3.28
N HIS A 89 10.60 0.04 -4.06
CA HIS A 89 11.56 0.99 -4.61
C HIS A 89 10.90 1.96 -5.57
N ARG A 90 10.04 1.44 -6.42
CA ARG A 90 9.33 2.31 -7.38
C ARG A 90 8.36 3.23 -6.67
N LEU A 91 7.75 2.78 -5.59
CA LEU A 91 6.92 3.68 -4.79
C LEU A 91 7.74 4.85 -4.29
N GLY A 92 8.92 4.59 -3.78
CA GLY A 92 9.77 5.66 -3.30
C GLY A 92 10.14 6.65 -4.38
N GLN A 93 10.45 6.13 -5.55
CA GLN A 93 10.87 6.99 -6.65
C GLN A 93 9.71 7.78 -7.25
N GLU A 94 8.57 7.11 -7.44
CA GLU A 94 7.48 7.72 -8.18
C GLU A 94 6.61 8.61 -7.32
N THR A 95 6.57 8.37 -6.02
CA THR A 95 5.76 9.21 -5.15
C THR A 95 6.50 10.43 -4.65
N GLY A 96 7.80 10.46 -4.81
CA GLY A 96 8.58 11.59 -4.37
C GLY A 96 8.73 11.73 -2.87
N VAL A 97 8.49 10.66 -2.13
CA VAL A 97 8.62 10.70 -0.69
C VAL A 97 10.06 11.05 -0.33
N GLY A 98 10.21 12.14 0.42
CA GLY A 98 11.52 12.54 0.92
C GLY A 98 12.49 13.06 -0.09
N GLN A 99 12.07 13.25 -1.33
CA GLN A 99 13.01 13.62 -2.38
C GLN A 99 13.30 15.07 -2.51
N LYS A 100 12.49 15.89 -1.92
CA LYS A 100 12.59 17.26 -2.16
C LYS A 100 13.93 17.83 -1.84
N GLU A 101 14.48 17.45 -0.78
CA GLU A 101 15.66 18.08 -0.35
C GLU A 101 16.80 17.23 -0.06
N ARG A 102 16.60 16.06 0.45
CA ARG A 102 17.70 15.26 0.85
C ARG A 102 17.43 13.85 0.90
N ASP A 103 16.63 13.28 0.12
CA ASP A 103 16.45 11.84 0.10
C ASP A 103 16.13 11.24 1.46
N ASN A 104 15.29 11.93 2.21
CA ASN A 104 14.89 11.47 3.53
C ASN A 104 13.60 10.67 3.49
N GLY A 105 13.37 9.91 2.47
CA GLY A 105 12.14 9.15 2.33
C GLY A 105 12.28 7.72 2.76
N LEU A 106 11.25 7.19 3.37
CA LEU A 106 11.19 5.78 3.76
C LEU A 106 9.84 5.23 3.30
N VAL A 107 9.86 4.14 2.59
CA VAL A 107 8.65 3.44 2.18
C VAL A 107 8.62 2.10 2.91
N ILE A 108 7.48 1.79 3.50
CA ILE A 108 7.24 0.49 4.12
C ILE A 108 6.05 -0.12 3.41
N LEU A 109 6.27 -1.22 2.70
CA LEU A 109 5.24 -1.90 1.95
C LEU A 109 4.85 -3.18 2.67
N LEU A 110 3.57 -3.35 2.90
CA LEU A 110 3.01 -4.58 3.44
C LEU A 110 2.02 -5.12 2.42
N SER A 111 2.27 -6.33 1.93
CA SER A 111 1.37 -6.98 1.00
C SER A 111 1.03 -8.36 1.53
N THR A 112 -0.25 -8.61 1.78
CA THR A 112 -0.65 -9.87 2.40
C THR A 112 -0.56 -11.05 1.44
N ASP A 113 -0.86 -10.85 0.17
CA ASP A 113 -0.78 -11.94 -0.79
C ASP A 113 0.66 -12.40 -1.01
N GLU A 114 1.58 -11.46 -1.10
CA GLU A 114 2.99 -11.78 -1.25
C GLU A 114 3.64 -12.11 0.08
N ARG A 115 2.93 -11.89 1.18
CA ARG A 115 3.44 -12.14 2.53
C ARG A 115 4.75 -11.43 2.78
N CYS A 116 4.80 -10.18 2.41
CA CYS A 116 6.03 -9.42 2.52
C CYS A 116 5.83 -8.15 3.31
N VAL A 117 6.90 -7.73 3.98
CA VAL A 117 7.04 -6.40 4.53
C VAL A 117 8.37 -5.92 3.97
N GLN A 118 8.33 -4.91 3.14
CA GLN A 118 9.52 -4.45 2.44
C GLN A 118 9.77 -2.98 2.74
N PHE A 119 11.01 -2.69 3.07
CA PHE A 119 11.43 -1.32 3.31
C PHE A 119 12.24 -0.83 2.12
N ALA A 120 12.08 0.44 1.79
CA ALA A 120 12.88 1.07 0.75
C ALA A 120 13.09 2.52 1.12
N THR A 121 14.26 3.04 0.80
CA THR A 121 14.51 4.46 1.03
C THR A 121 14.26 5.20 -0.26
N GLY A 122 13.88 6.42 -0.15
CA GLY A 122 13.68 7.27 -1.32
C GLY A 122 14.97 7.74 -1.95
N ARG A 123 16.12 7.29 -1.45
CA ARG A 123 17.41 7.66 -1.93
C ARG A 123 17.72 6.96 -3.20
N SER A 124 18.29 7.67 -4.06
CA SER A 124 18.62 7.02 -5.27
C SER A 124 19.97 6.39 -5.20
N GLU A 125 20.61 6.11 -5.21
CA GLU A 125 21.68 5.60 -5.25
C GLU A 125 22.23 4.71 -4.92
N GLU A 126 22.46 4.76 -5.14
CA GLU A 126 22.93 4.13 -5.13
C GLU A 126 23.64 3.58 -4.45
N HIS A 127 23.89 3.58 -3.97
CA HIS A 127 24.63 3.15 -3.38
C HIS A 127 24.75 2.30 -2.78
N THR A 128 24.85 2.04 -2.68
CA THR A 128 25.16 1.51 -2.28
C THR A 128 25.28 0.92 -1.46
N SER A 129 25.12 0.68 -1.06
CA SER A 129 25.38 0.02 -0.28
C SER A 129 25.37 -0.62 0.23
#